data_0bbffff98b87f0c64db67960db1cdb15
#
_entry.id   0bbffff98b87f0c64db67960db1cdb15
#
_cell.length_a   1.000
_cell.length_b   1.000
_cell.length_c   1.000
_cell.angle_alpha   90.00
_cell.angle_beta   90.00
_cell.angle_gamma   90.00
#
_symmetry.space_group_name_H-M   'P 1'
#
loop_
_entity.id
_entity.type
_entity.pdbx_description
1 polymer ?
#
loop_
_entity_poly.entity_id
_entity_poly.type
_entity_poly.pdbx_seq_one_letter_code
_entity_poly.pdbx_strand_id
1 'polypeptide(L)'
;MLISTESVNRIADKIASSTEVFCSGLFLSARWFVVSELDHDGIQLLVLPDRETAEYCAADLYNLIEGDKVFFLPDSGKRLERSNYKSSLSVQRTAAVGKIIEYKEGQMLIVTYPSALEEGIPDPRNIRDSLLKLSVGDEISHEDIVNSLFDSGFQRVDFVAEPGQFAIRGAIVDIFSYSYNNPFRISFFGDEIDSIS
;
A
#
# COMPACT_ATOMS: atom_id res chain seq x y z
N MET A 1 -7.14 -5.80 32.14
CA MET A 1 -5.83 -5.31 32.62
C MET A 1 -5.40 -4.24 31.65
N LEU A 2 -5.40 -2.99 32.06
CA LEU A 2 -4.94 -1.88 31.23
C LEU A 2 -3.42 -1.97 31.11
N ILE A 3 -2.90 -1.93 29.88
CA ILE A 3 -1.46 -1.82 29.64
C ILE A 3 -1.07 -0.42 30.10
N SER A 4 -0.15 -0.33 31.06
CA SER A 4 0.33 0.98 31.54
C SER A 4 1.44 1.50 30.62
N THR A 5 1.54 2.82 30.51
CA THR A 5 2.63 3.51 29.80
C THR A 5 4.01 3.02 30.30
N GLU A 6 4.15 2.74 31.58
CA GLU A 6 5.37 2.17 32.17
C GLU A 6 5.73 0.80 31.58
N SER A 7 4.71 -0.04 31.31
CA SER A 7 4.94 -1.35 30.67
C SER A 7 5.40 -1.21 29.22
N VAL A 8 4.85 -0.25 28.47
CA VAL A 8 5.27 0.04 27.10
C VAL A 8 6.70 0.57 27.08
N ASN A 9 7.04 1.52 27.95
CA ASN A 9 8.39 2.07 28.05
C ASN A 9 9.44 0.99 28.37
N ARG A 10 9.12 0.05 29.26
CA ARG A 10 9.99 -1.09 29.54
C ARG A 10 10.23 -1.99 28.34
N ILE A 11 9.22 -2.18 27.48
CA ILE A 11 9.37 -2.94 26.23
C ILE A 11 10.26 -2.16 25.25
N ALA A 12 10.02 -0.86 25.08
CA ALA A 12 10.82 0.01 24.22
C ALA A 12 12.31 0.01 24.63
N ASP A 13 12.61 0.18 25.92
CA ASP A 13 13.96 0.13 26.46
C ASP A 13 14.65 -1.22 26.19
N LYS A 14 13.90 -2.30 26.28
CA LYS A 14 14.41 -3.65 25.97
C LYS A 14 14.70 -3.82 24.51
N ILE A 15 13.81 -3.35 23.62
CA ILE A 15 14.02 -3.38 22.16
C ILE A 15 15.26 -2.57 21.79
N ALA A 16 15.45 -1.39 22.37
CA ALA A 16 16.60 -0.53 22.12
C ALA A 16 17.95 -1.15 22.57
N SER A 17 17.92 -2.01 23.58
CA SER A 17 19.12 -2.59 24.18
C SER A 17 19.40 -4.05 23.84
N SER A 18 18.53 -4.71 23.07
CA SER A 18 18.60 -6.14 22.80
C SER A 18 18.27 -6.46 21.36
N THR A 19 18.91 -7.48 20.79
CA THR A 19 18.63 -7.98 19.45
C THR A 19 17.34 -8.80 19.38
N GLU A 20 16.86 -9.29 20.52
CA GLU A 20 15.68 -10.13 20.61
C GLU A 20 14.95 -9.88 21.92
N VAL A 21 13.64 -9.68 21.87
CA VAL A 21 12.78 -9.45 23.03
C VAL A 21 11.54 -10.32 22.94
N PHE A 22 11.27 -11.13 23.98
CA PHE A 22 10.08 -11.94 24.09
C PHE A 22 9.05 -11.27 25.00
N CYS A 23 7.87 -10.99 24.47
CA CYS A 23 6.74 -10.47 25.22
C CYS A 23 5.67 -11.57 25.39
N SER A 24 5.24 -11.82 26.60
CA SER A 24 4.17 -12.77 26.92
C SER A 24 3.04 -12.09 27.69
N GLY A 25 1.84 -12.72 27.68
CA GLY A 25 0.67 -12.22 28.41
C GLY A 25 -0.09 -11.10 27.69
N LEU A 26 0.25 -10.81 26.42
CA LEU A 26 -0.51 -9.90 25.58
C LEU A 26 -1.58 -10.68 24.79
N PHE A 27 -2.84 -10.39 25.06
CA PHE A 27 -3.98 -11.07 24.44
C PHE A 27 -4.70 -10.15 23.45
N LEU A 28 -5.18 -10.71 22.35
CA LEU A 28 -5.97 -10.00 21.34
C LEU A 28 -5.28 -8.72 20.86
N SER A 29 -6.04 -7.64 20.72
CA SER A 29 -5.57 -6.32 20.25
C SER A 29 -4.58 -5.62 21.22
N ALA A 30 -4.38 -6.15 22.44
CA ALA A 30 -3.37 -5.61 23.36
C ALA A 30 -1.95 -5.60 22.75
N ARG A 31 -1.64 -6.54 21.88
CA ARG A 31 -0.37 -6.59 21.14
C ARG A 31 -0.21 -5.39 20.21
N TRP A 32 -1.28 -5.05 19.50
CA TRP A 32 -1.28 -3.94 18.54
C TRP A 32 -1.23 -2.59 19.22
N PHE A 33 -1.88 -2.47 20.39
CA PHE A 33 -1.75 -1.29 21.23
C PHE A 33 -0.30 -1.07 21.69
N VAL A 34 0.38 -2.12 22.14
CA VAL A 34 1.84 -2.00 22.46
C VAL A 34 2.64 -1.55 21.25
N VAL A 35 2.40 -2.12 20.08
CA VAL A 35 3.11 -1.75 18.86
C VAL A 35 2.84 -0.30 18.47
N SER A 36 1.60 0.20 18.60
CA SER A 36 1.24 1.57 18.26
C SER A 36 1.90 2.62 19.17
N GLU A 37 2.21 2.24 20.42
CA GLU A 37 2.88 3.10 21.39
C GLU A 37 4.43 3.05 21.29
N LEU A 38 4.99 2.14 20.49
CA LEU A 38 6.42 2.10 20.25
C LEU A 38 6.79 3.18 19.23
N ASP A 39 7.21 4.34 19.74
CA ASP A 39 7.76 5.40 18.90
C ASP A 39 9.15 4.96 18.37
N HIS A 40 9.21 4.69 17.09
CA HIS A 40 10.43 4.20 16.46
C HIS A 40 10.56 4.78 15.04
N ASP A 41 11.62 5.53 14.84
CA ASP A 41 12.00 5.97 13.49
C ASP A 41 12.45 4.77 12.66
N GLY A 42 12.03 4.72 11.43
CA GLY A 42 12.39 3.65 10.51
C GLY A 42 11.23 2.72 10.14
N ILE A 43 11.58 1.63 9.48
CA ILE A 43 10.63 0.63 9.02
C ILE A 43 10.48 -0.46 10.07
N GLN A 44 9.27 -0.64 10.56
CA GLN A 44 8.88 -1.76 11.42
C GLN A 44 8.12 -2.79 10.60
N LEU A 45 8.52 -4.05 10.67
CA LEU A 45 7.86 -5.15 9.98
C LEU A 45 7.15 -6.05 10.99
N LEU A 46 5.82 -6.13 10.90
CA LEU A 46 4.99 -7.06 11.66
C LEU A 46 4.64 -8.26 10.80
N VAL A 47 5.16 -9.42 11.17
CA VAL A 47 4.87 -10.68 10.47
C VAL A 47 3.89 -11.48 11.33
N LEU A 48 2.66 -11.65 10.85
CA LEU A 48 1.59 -12.38 11.52
C LEU A 48 1.53 -13.81 10.98
N PRO A 49 0.93 -14.76 11.71
CA PRO A 49 0.91 -16.17 11.31
C PRO A 49 0.23 -16.44 9.97
N ASP A 50 -0.81 -15.65 9.66
CA ASP A 50 -1.68 -15.83 8.50
C ASP A 50 -2.28 -14.50 8.05
N ARG A 51 -2.94 -14.52 6.88
CA ARG A 51 -3.59 -13.36 6.28
C ARG A 51 -4.66 -12.77 7.18
N GLU A 52 -5.56 -13.59 7.71
CA GLU A 52 -6.72 -13.13 8.49
C GLU A 52 -6.24 -12.36 9.73
N THR A 53 -5.27 -12.91 10.45
CA THR A 53 -4.66 -12.25 11.61
C THR A 53 -3.97 -10.94 11.20
N ALA A 54 -3.31 -10.90 10.04
CA ALA A 54 -2.65 -9.70 9.53
C ALA A 54 -3.64 -8.62 9.12
N GLU A 55 -4.76 -8.98 8.48
CA GLU A 55 -5.85 -8.04 8.13
C GLU A 55 -6.47 -7.41 9.37
N TYR A 56 -6.77 -8.21 10.42
CA TYR A 56 -7.27 -7.67 11.69
C TYR A 56 -6.24 -6.76 12.38
N CYS A 57 -4.98 -7.16 12.38
CA CYS A 57 -3.91 -6.33 12.94
C CYS A 57 -3.80 -4.99 12.22
N ALA A 58 -3.81 -4.99 10.88
CA ALA A 58 -3.74 -3.78 10.08
C ALA A 58 -4.94 -2.86 10.35
N ALA A 59 -6.16 -3.43 10.41
CA ALA A 59 -7.38 -2.67 10.72
C ALA A 59 -7.33 -2.01 12.10
N ASP A 60 -6.86 -2.72 13.13
CA ASP A 60 -6.68 -2.15 14.47
C ASP A 60 -5.63 -1.03 14.46
N LEU A 61 -4.49 -1.24 13.79
CA LEU A 61 -3.41 -0.25 13.72
C LEU A 61 -3.78 1.00 12.90
N TYR A 62 -4.59 0.89 11.85
CA TYR A 62 -5.14 2.04 11.13
C TYR A 62 -5.99 2.95 12.03
N ASN A 63 -6.64 2.39 13.05
CA ASN A 63 -7.43 3.15 14.03
C ASN A 63 -6.58 3.70 15.18
N LEU A 64 -5.43 3.12 15.47
CA LEU A 64 -4.57 3.49 16.60
C LEU A 64 -3.49 4.49 16.21
N ILE A 65 -3.01 4.45 14.98
CA ILE A 65 -1.91 5.29 14.48
C ILE A 65 -2.44 6.30 13.48
N GLU A 66 -2.25 7.58 13.76
CA GLU A 66 -2.66 8.66 12.88
C GLU A 66 -1.74 8.80 11.66
N GLY A 67 -2.33 9.12 10.51
CA GLY A 67 -1.63 9.37 9.25
C GLY A 67 -1.30 8.11 8.46
N ASP A 68 -0.68 8.31 7.31
CA ASP A 68 -0.31 7.25 6.35
C ASP A 68 0.99 6.53 6.78
N LYS A 69 0.99 5.91 7.95
CA LYS A 69 2.16 5.23 8.50
C LYS A 69 2.04 3.71 8.49
N VAL A 70 0.82 3.18 8.41
CA VAL A 70 0.54 1.74 8.46
C VAL A 70 0.26 1.25 7.04
N PHE A 71 0.92 0.17 6.62
CA PHE A 71 0.75 -0.41 5.30
C PHE A 71 0.55 -1.92 5.42
N PHE A 72 -0.55 -2.42 4.87
CA PHE A 72 -0.78 -3.86 4.73
C PHE A 72 -0.13 -4.36 3.44
N LEU A 73 0.78 -5.33 3.55
CA LEU A 73 1.44 -5.97 2.43
C LEU A 73 0.92 -7.40 2.27
N PRO A 74 -0.14 -7.63 1.46
CA PRO A 74 -0.65 -8.96 1.17
C PRO A 74 0.16 -9.68 0.09
N ASP A 75 -0.11 -10.98 -0.11
CA ASP A 75 0.24 -11.67 -1.35
C ASP A 75 -0.65 -11.19 -2.52
N SER A 76 -0.25 -11.45 -3.75
CA SER A 76 -1.00 -11.02 -4.95
C SER A 76 -2.29 -11.80 -5.19
N GLY A 77 -2.63 -12.74 -4.33
CA GLY A 77 -3.81 -13.60 -4.49
C GLY A 77 -3.74 -14.57 -5.68
N LYS A 78 -2.55 -14.81 -6.27
CA LYS A 78 -2.39 -15.71 -7.44
C LYS A 78 -2.93 -17.11 -7.24
N ARG A 79 -3.02 -17.56 -5.98
CA ARG A 79 -3.55 -18.89 -5.61
C ARG A 79 -5.08 -18.90 -5.40
N LEU A 80 -5.74 -17.75 -5.53
CA LEU A 80 -7.20 -17.64 -5.35
C LEU A 80 -7.93 -17.75 -6.69
N GLU A 81 -8.94 -18.57 -6.75
CA GLU A 81 -9.73 -18.81 -7.98
C GLU A 81 -10.74 -17.68 -8.30
N ARG A 82 -11.10 -16.84 -7.33
CA ARG A 82 -12.12 -15.79 -7.47
C ARG A 82 -11.51 -14.44 -7.87
N SER A 83 -11.98 -13.89 -8.99
CA SER A 83 -11.35 -12.76 -9.68
C SER A 83 -11.35 -11.41 -8.92
N ASN A 84 -12.44 -11.03 -8.24
CA ASN A 84 -12.55 -9.69 -7.64
C ASN A 84 -11.68 -9.51 -6.39
N TYR A 85 -11.58 -10.53 -5.55
CA TYR A 85 -10.73 -10.48 -4.35
C TYR A 85 -9.24 -10.52 -4.71
N LYS A 86 -8.89 -11.24 -5.77
CA LYS A 86 -7.52 -11.30 -6.31
C LYS A 86 -7.06 -9.92 -6.80
N SER A 87 -7.92 -9.16 -7.49
CA SER A 87 -7.57 -7.83 -7.95
C SER A 87 -7.34 -6.88 -6.78
N SER A 88 -8.17 -6.92 -5.74
CA SER A 88 -8.02 -6.10 -4.53
C SER A 88 -6.69 -6.35 -3.80
N LEU A 89 -6.29 -7.60 -3.62
CA LEU A 89 -5.01 -7.95 -2.96
C LEU A 89 -3.80 -7.48 -3.78
N SER A 90 -3.85 -7.67 -5.10
CA SER A 90 -2.79 -7.22 -6.01
C SER A 90 -2.62 -5.70 -5.95
N VAL A 91 -3.73 -4.98 -5.87
CA VAL A 91 -3.78 -3.52 -5.71
C VAL A 91 -3.12 -3.09 -4.41
N GLN A 92 -3.56 -3.66 -3.28
CA GLN A 92 -3.02 -3.34 -1.96
C GLN A 92 -1.52 -3.64 -1.88
N ARG A 93 -1.09 -4.79 -2.46
CA ARG A 93 0.33 -5.14 -2.55
C ARG A 93 1.12 -4.11 -3.33
N THR A 94 0.64 -3.70 -4.51
CA THR A 94 1.32 -2.70 -5.36
C THR A 94 1.44 -1.36 -4.64
N ALA A 95 0.38 -0.90 -3.98
CA ALA A 95 0.38 0.32 -3.20
C ALA A 95 1.40 0.26 -2.04
N ALA A 96 1.40 -0.83 -1.27
CA ALA A 96 2.35 -1.01 -0.17
C ALA A 96 3.81 -1.04 -0.67
N VAL A 97 4.09 -1.78 -1.74
CA VAL A 97 5.43 -1.84 -2.37
C VAL A 97 5.84 -0.45 -2.88
N GLY A 98 4.94 0.30 -3.51
CA GLY A 98 5.20 1.66 -3.95
C GLY A 98 5.65 2.57 -2.80
N LYS A 99 4.93 2.53 -1.67
CA LYS A 99 5.27 3.30 -0.46
C LYS A 99 6.61 2.89 0.16
N ILE A 100 6.91 1.58 0.18
CA ILE A 100 8.21 1.07 0.66
C ILE A 100 9.36 1.61 -0.21
N ILE A 101 9.19 1.66 -1.52
CA ILE A 101 10.20 2.17 -2.46
C ILE A 101 10.40 3.68 -2.32
N GLU A 102 9.32 4.41 -2.05
CA GLU A 102 9.34 5.86 -1.86
C GLU A 102 9.83 6.28 -0.47
N TYR A 103 9.91 5.35 0.49
CA TYR A 103 10.31 5.64 1.86
C TYR A 103 11.69 6.31 1.92
N LYS A 104 11.79 7.38 2.69
CA LYS A 104 13.04 8.12 2.93
C LYS A 104 13.36 8.23 4.41
N GLU A 105 12.38 8.65 5.21
CA GLU A 105 12.55 8.89 6.64
C GLU A 105 11.19 8.86 7.36
N GLY A 106 11.22 8.80 8.69
CA GLY A 106 10.05 8.75 9.56
C GLY A 106 9.63 7.33 9.91
N GLN A 107 8.46 7.19 10.51
CA GLN A 107 7.90 5.91 10.93
C GLN A 107 7.12 5.26 9.78
N MET A 108 7.43 4.00 9.48
CA MET A 108 6.65 3.14 8.57
C MET A 108 6.42 1.79 9.22
N LEU A 109 5.16 1.38 9.32
CA LEU A 109 4.75 0.10 9.87
C LEU A 109 4.15 -0.77 8.77
N ILE A 110 4.79 -1.89 8.47
CA ILE A 110 4.36 -2.85 7.45
C ILE A 110 3.80 -4.07 8.15
N VAL A 111 2.53 -4.37 7.89
CA VAL A 111 1.85 -5.59 8.40
C VAL A 111 1.78 -6.61 7.27
N THR A 112 2.24 -7.83 7.52
CA THR A 112 2.31 -8.90 6.52
C THR A 112 2.27 -10.29 7.14
N TYR A 113 2.41 -11.32 6.33
CA TYR A 113 2.40 -12.73 6.72
C TYR A 113 3.32 -13.57 5.81
N PRO A 114 3.71 -14.81 6.20
CA PRO A 114 4.76 -15.56 5.50
C PRO A 114 4.55 -15.72 4.00
N SER A 115 3.34 -16.11 3.54
CA SER A 115 3.10 -16.32 2.11
C SER A 115 3.21 -15.03 1.27
N ALA A 116 2.97 -13.87 1.87
CA ALA A 116 3.19 -12.58 1.22
C ALA A 116 4.68 -12.23 1.08
N LEU A 117 5.51 -12.67 2.03
CA LEU A 117 6.96 -12.49 2.00
C LEU A 117 7.67 -13.47 1.04
N GLU A 118 7.11 -14.66 0.83
CA GLU A 118 7.61 -15.62 -0.16
C GLU A 118 7.44 -15.13 -1.60
N GLU A 119 6.51 -14.21 -1.83
CA GLU A 119 6.27 -13.65 -3.15
C GLU A 119 7.27 -12.51 -3.43
N GLY A 120 8.05 -12.67 -4.51
CA GLY A 120 9.05 -11.67 -4.91
C GLY A 120 8.48 -10.28 -5.09
N ILE A 121 9.26 -9.28 -4.72
CA ILE A 121 9.00 -7.87 -5.05
C ILE A 121 9.79 -7.54 -6.30
N PRO A 122 9.19 -6.91 -7.33
CA PRO A 122 9.92 -6.47 -8.50
C PRO A 122 11.07 -5.51 -8.12
N ASP A 123 12.16 -5.53 -8.91
CA ASP A 123 13.27 -4.60 -8.68
C ASP A 123 12.74 -3.15 -8.66
N PRO A 124 13.08 -2.35 -7.65
CA PRO A 124 12.67 -0.95 -7.55
C PRO A 124 12.97 -0.11 -8.78
N ARG A 125 14.02 -0.46 -9.53
CA ARG A 125 14.38 0.21 -10.80
C ARG A 125 13.34 -0.07 -11.87
N ASN A 126 12.91 -1.31 -12.01
CA ASN A 126 11.87 -1.69 -12.98
C ASN A 126 10.52 -1.04 -12.66
N ILE A 127 10.21 -0.87 -11.37
CA ILE A 127 8.97 -0.19 -10.95
C ILE A 127 9.05 1.31 -11.27
N ARG A 128 10.18 1.97 -10.99
CA ARG A 128 10.37 3.40 -11.29
C ARG A 128 10.28 3.69 -12.79
N ASP A 129 10.83 2.82 -13.60
CA ASP A 129 10.79 2.93 -15.06
C ASP A 129 9.39 2.64 -15.63
N SER A 130 8.56 1.91 -14.89
CA SER A 130 7.15 1.61 -15.24
C SER A 130 6.15 2.61 -14.66
N LEU A 131 6.58 3.58 -13.84
CA LEU A 131 5.71 4.62 -13.30
C LEU A 131 5.42 5.65 -14.39
N LEU A 132 4.18 5.70 -14.86
CA LEU A 132 3.69 6.77 -15.70
C LEU A 132 3.56 8.04 -14.86
N LYS A 133 4.46 9.00 -15.08
CA LYS A 133 4.39 10.32 -14.46
C LYS A 133 3.75 11.27 -15.45
N LEU A 134 2.65 11.88 -15.05
CA LEU A 134 1.89 12.82 -15.86
C LEU A 134 1.79 14.16 -15.14
N SER A 135 2.01 15.23 -15.87
CA SER A 135 1.90 16.61 -15.38
C SER A 135 1.07 17.44 -16.36
N VAL A 136 0.41 18.46 -15.87
CA VAL A 136 -0.28 19.42 -16.73
C VAL A 136 0.74 20.10 -17.63
N GLY A 137 0.46 20.15 -18.92
CA GLY A 137 1.34 20.67 -19.96
C GLY A 137 2.27 19.62 -20.59
N ASP A 138 2.22 18.37 -20.16
CA ASP A 138 2.95 17.29 -20.84
C ASP A 138 2.31 17.00 -22.21
N GLU A 139 3.16 16.88 -23.24
CA GLU A 139 2.77 16.43 -24.57
C GLU A 139 2.87 14.91 -24.63
N ILE A 140 1.76 14.23 -24.52
CA ILE A 140 1.66 12.78 -24.62
C ILE A 140 0.39 12.40 -25.37
N SER A 141 0.51 11.55 -26.38
CA SER A 141 -0.67 11.14 -27.12
C SER A 141 -1.62 10.32 -26.24
N HIS A 142 -2.91 10.52 -26.48
CA HIS A 142 -3.95 9.74 -25.82
C HIS A 142 -3.76 8.22 -25.99
N GLU A 143 -3.25 7.80 -27.16
CA GLU A 143 -2.98 6.40 -27.46
C GLU A 143 -1.80 5.85 -26.65
N ASP A 144 -0.75 6.63 -26.43
CA ASP A 144 0.42 6.22 -25.64
C ASP A 144 0.06 6.03 -24.16
N ILE A 145 -0.80 6.91 -23.61
CA ILE A 145 -1.31 6.74 -22.24
C ILE A 145 -2.11 5.44 -22.13
N VAL A 146 -3.01 5.18 -23.07
CA VAL A 146 -3.85 3.99 -23.08
C VAL A 146 -3.01 2.73 -23.17
N ASN A 147 -2.00 2.70 -24.06
CA ASN A 147 -1.09 1.57 -24.19
C ASN A 147 -0.28 1.37 -22.90
N SER A 148 0.24 2.44 -22.30
CA SER A 148 0.96 2.37 -21.02
C SER A 148 0.11 1.84 -19.88
N LEU A 149 -1.19 2.19 -19.84
CA LEU A 149 -2.13 1.65 -18.86
C LEU A 149 -2.40 0.16 -19.07
N PHE A 150 -2.58 -0.29 -20.31
CA PHE A 150 -2.73 -1.72 -20.60
C PHE A 150 -1.47 -2.51 -20.24
N ASP A 151 -0.28 -2.00 -20.59
CA ASP A 151 1.01 -2.63 -20.25
C ASP A 151 1.23 -2.70 -18.74
N SER A 152 0.71 -1.72 -18.01
CA SER A 152 0.71 -1.68 -16.54
C SER A 152 -0.39 -2.55 -15.88
N GLY A 153 -1.19 -3.26 -16.69
CA GLY A 153 -2.22 -4.19 -16.22
C GLY A 153 -3.53 -3.53 -15.79
N PHE A 154 -3.78 -2.28 -16.20
CA PHE A 154 -5.05 -1.62 -15.95
C PHE A 154 -6.15 -2.21 -16.86
N GLN A 155 -7.36 -2.27 -16.32
CA GLN A 155 -8.54 -2.73 -17.03
C GLN A 155 -9.36 -1.56 -17.56
N ARG A 156 -9.69 -1.56 -18.85
CA ARG A 156 -10.62 -0.59 -19.43
C ARG A 156 -12.05 -0.93 -19.05
N VAL A 157 -12.76 0.06 -18.54
CA VAL A 157 -14.18 -0.03 -18.13
C VAL A 157 -14.98 1.18 -18.66
N ASP A 158 -16.29 1.13 -18.58
CA ASP A 158 -17.15 2.27 -18.94
C ASP A 158 -17.14 3.35 -17.85
N PHE A 159 -17.08 2.94 -16.58
CA PHE A 159 -17.02 3.81 -15.41
C PHE A 159 -15.99 3.28 -14.42
N VAL A 160 -15.08 4.15 -14.00
CA VAL A 160 -14.04 3.82 -13.03
C VAL A 160 -14.65 3.75 -11.63
N ALA A 161 -14.52 2.61 -10.98
CA ALA A 161 -15.03 2.36 -9.62
C ALA A 161 -13.96 1.81 -8.66
N GLU A 162 -12.94 1.13 -9.18
CA GLU A 162 -11.94 0.44 -8.38
C GLU A 162 -10.53 0.75 -8.89
N PRO A 163 -9.51 0.72 -8.00
CA PRO A 163 -8.10 0.84 -8.41
C PRO A 163 -7.73 -0.19 -9.49
N GLY A 164 -6.89 0.23 -10.43
CA GLY A 164 -6.51 -0.57 -11.59
C GLY A 164 -7.50 -0.49 -12.76
N GLN A 165 -8.48 0.40 -12.69
CA GLN A 165 -9.42 0.66 -13.77
C GLN A 165 -9.13 2.00 -14.45
N PHE A 166 -9.46 2.09 -15.73
CA PHE A 166 -9.48 3.34 -16.46
C PHE A 166 -10.67 3.39 -17.46
N ALA A 167 -11.12 4.58 -17.76
CA ALA A 167 -12.19 4.84 -18.73
C ALA A 167 -11.79 5.97 -19.66
N ILE A 168 -12.26 5.90 -20.92
CA ILE A 168 -11.97 6.88 -21.97
C ILE A 168 -13.27 7.46 -22.47
N ARG A 169 -13.37 8.80 -22.48
CA ARG A 169 -14.55 9.51 -22.97
C ARG A 169 -14.12 10.76 -23.77
N GLY A 170 -13.96 10.58 -25.08
CA GLY A 170 -13.44 11.67 -25.92
C GLY A 170 -12.03 12.05 -25.50
N ALA A 171 -11.83 13.33 -25.18
CA ALA A 171 -10.56 13.88 -24.70
C ALA A 171 -10.34 13.73 -23.18
N ILE A 172 -11.07 12.83 -22.51
CA ILE A 172 -10.98 12.62 -21.07
C ILE A 172 -10.56 11.18 -20.80
N VAL A 173 -9.59 10.98 -19.91
CA VAL A 173 -9.21 9.70 -19.37
C VAL A 173 -9.40 9.72 -17.86
N ASP A 174 -10.28 8.89 -17.33
CA ASP A 174 -10.46 8.66 -15.92
C ASP A 174 -9.59 7.47 -15.52
N ILE A 175 -8.74 7.61 -14.50
CA ILE A 175 -7.81 6.56 -14.05
C ILE A 175 -7.91 6.41 -12.54
N PHE A 176 -8.12 5.19 -12.05
CA PHE A 176 -7.96 4.89 -10.64
C PHE A 176 -6.64 4.15 -10.43
N SER A 177 -5.61 4.90 -10.05
CA SER A 177 -4.29 4.36 -9.77
C SER A 177 -4.31 3.49 -8.52
N TYR A 178 -3.43 2.48 -8.48
CA TYR A 178 -3.21 1.63 -7.32
C TYR A 178 -2.60 2.35 -6.10
N SER A 179 -2.02 3.52 -6.31
CA SER A 179 -1.30 4.27 -5.26
C SER A 179 -2.14 5.37 -4.61
N TYR A 180 -3.39 5.53 -5.01
CA TYR A 180 -4.25 6.63 -4.54
C TYR A 180 -5.64 6.13 -4.14
N ASN A 181 -6.27 6.84 -3.21
CA ASN A 181 -7.59 6.50 -2.68
C ASN A 181 -8.76 6.98 -3.57
N ASN A 182 -8.48 7.86 -4.52
CA ASN A 182 -9.47 8.43 -5.44
C ASN A 182 -8.99 8.32 -6.88
N PRO A 183 -9.92 8.19 -7.85
CA PRO A 183 -9.58 8.25 -9.27
C PRO A 183 -9.18 9.67 -9.66
N PHE A 184 -8.35 9.77 -10.69
CA PHE A 184 -7.97 11.01 -11.35
C PHE A 184 -8.70 11.14 -12.68
N ARG A 185 -9.07 12.36 -13.01
CA ARG A 185 -9.53 12.76 -14.33
C ARG A 185 -8.48 13.57 -15.05
N ILE A 186 -8.06 13.11 -16.20
CA ILE A 186 -7.10 13.78 -17.07
C ILE A 186 -7.86 14.28 -18.28
N SER A 187 -7.81 15.58 -18.53
CA SER A 187 -8.40 16.23 -19.71
C SER A 187 -7.30 16.62 -20.68
N PHE A 188 -7.55 16.39 -21.96
CA PHE A 188 -6.60 16.67 -23.04
C PHE A 188 -7.11 17.78 -23.95
N PHE A 189 -6.17 18.60 -24.43
CA PHE A 189 -6.37 19.49 -25.57
C PHE A 189 -5.42 19.05 -26.70
N GLY A 190 -5.93 18.31 -27.68
CA GLY A 190 -5.06 17.57 -28.62
C GLY A 190 -4.25 16.49 -27.91
N ASP A 191 -2.93 16.54 -28.01
CA ASP A 191 -1.98 15.66 -27.35
C ASP A 191 -1.36 16.26 -26.08
N GLU A 192 -1.86 17.41 -25.61
CA GLU A 192 -1.39 18.08 -24.39
C GLU A 192 -2.34 17.79 -23.23
N ILE A 193 -1.79 17.54 -22.04
CA ILE A 193 -2.56 17.43 -20.80
C ILE A 193 -2.97 18.84 -20.34
N ASP A 194 -4.24 19.16 -20.49
CA ASP A 194 -4.83 20.44 -20.09
C ASP A 194 -5.07 20.52 -18.57
N SER A 195 -5.58 19.46 -17.99
CA SER A 195 -5.84 19.42 -16.55
C SER A 195 -5.84 18.01 -15.97
N ILE A 196 -5.50 17.91 -14.66
CA ILE A 196 -5.58 16.73 -13.82
C ILE A 196 -6.36 17.08 -12.55
N SER A 197 -7.46 16.36 -12.28
CA SER A 197 -8.34 16.61 -11.12
C SER A 197 -8.74 15.33 -10.39
#